data_4a99207acebc6f37aa797d70981607bd
#
_entry.id   4a99207acebc6f37aa797d70981607bd
#
_cell.length_a   1.000
_cell.length_b   1.000
_cell.length_c   1.000
_cell.angle_alpha   90.00
_cell.angle_beta   90.00
_cell.angle_gamma   90.00
#
_symmetry.space_group_name_H-M   'P 1'
#
loop_
_entity.id
_entity.type
_entity.pdbx_description
1 polymer ?
#
loop_
_entity_poly.entity_id
_entity_poly.type
_entity_poly.pdbx_seq_one_letter_code
_entity_poly.pdbx_strand_id
1 'polypeptide(L)'
;RFPKFKREMSRRRVTTDSVLLGLERLLLGLASIVIVANWALRRALEMVQASMASEPVFFQHWVSGCFEWLQIFFSFGGYSAVAIGLAKIAGITIEENFNAPWRASDLVDFWRRWHITLSSWVRDYLHGPVSAHFRWPATGALVAMIAMGLWHDFSWYYLGWGLWQGLGIVL
;
A
#
# COMPACT_ATOMS: atom_id res chain seq x y z
N ARG A 1 8.50 4.89 17.31
CA ARG A 1 7.35 3.95 17.09
C ARG A 1 7.15 3.03 18.28
N PHE A 2 8.20 2.38 18.81
CA PHE A 2 8.10 1.51 19.97
C PHE A 2 7.50 2.18 21.23
N PRO A 3 7.84 3.43 21.61
CA PRO A 3 7.21 4.11 22.74
C PRO A 3 5.70 4.35 22.56
N LYS A 4 5.24 4.62 21.31
CA LYS A 4 3.81 4.76 20.99
C LYS A 4 3.10 3.42 21.18
N PHE A 5 3.63 2.35 20.60
CA PHE A 5 3.09 0.99 20.75
C PHE A 5 3.00 0.56 22.22
N LYS A 6 4.06 0.75 23.01
CA LYS A 6 4.06 0.44 24.45
C LYS A 6 2.97 1.19 25.20
N ARG A 7 2.74 2.47 24.86
CA ARG A 7 1.68 3.30 25.46
C ARG A 7 0.30 2.80 25.08
N GLU A 8 0.07 2.45 23.82
CA GLU A 8 -1.19 1.87 23.36
C GLU A 8 -1.49 0.55 24.07
N MET A 9 -0.50 -0.34 24.18
CA MET A 9 -0.63 -1.62 24.90
C MET A 9 -0.97 -1.44 26.39
N SER A 10 -0.38 -0.46 27.07
CA SER A 10 -0.67 -0.20 28.48
C SER A 10 -2.03 0.47 28.72
N ARG A 11 -2.60 1.11 27.70
CA ARG A 11 -3.90 1.80 27.76
C ARG A 11 -5.03 1.05 27.07
N ARG A 12 -4.75 -0.16 26.56
CA ARG A 12 -5.76 -0.94 25.85
C ARG A 12 -7.01 -1.12 26.68
N ARG A 13 -8.17 -0.91 26.06
CA ARG A 13 -9.48 -1.20 26.65
C ARG A 13 -10.33 -1.90 25.60
N VAL A 14 -10.82 -3.08 25.95
CA VAL A 14 -11.79 -3.79 25.12
C VAL A 14 -13.17 -3.31 25.56
N THR A 15 -13.90 -2.71 24.64
CA THR A 15 -15.28 -2.26 24.82
C THR A 15 -16.17 -2.94 23.79
N THR A 16 -17.48 -2.99 24.04
CA THR A 16 -18.45 -3.52 23.07
C THR A 16 -18.30 -2.82 21.71
N ASP A 17 -18.15 -1.48 21.70
CA ASP A 17 -17.97 -0.70 20.48
C ASP A 17 -16.67 -1.06 19.76
N SER A 18 -15.57 -1.28 20.50
CA SER A 18 -14.30 -1.69 19.87
C SER A 18 -14.41 -3.06 19.22
N VAL A 19 -15.17 -3.98 19.81
CA VAL A 19 -15.42 -5.31 19.24
C VAL A 19 -16.31 -5.22 18.01
N LEU A 20 -17.43 -4.50 18.07
CA LEU A 20 -18.36 -4.35 16.95
C LEU A 20 -17.70 -3.67 15.75
N LEU A 21 -17.03 -2.54 15.97
CA LEU A 21 -16.28 -1.83 14.90
C LEU A 21 -15.11 -2.67 14.37
N GLY A 22 -14.48 -3.47 15.20
CA GLY A 22 -13.42 -4.40 14.79
C GLY A 22 -13.95 -5.53 13.92
N LEU A 23 -15.10 -6.11 14.27
CA LEU A 23 -15.79 -7.13 13.49
C LEU A 23 -16.25 -6.58 12.13
N GLU A 24 -16.88 -5.40 12.12
CA GLU A 24 -17.25 -4.71 10.87
C GLU A 24 -16.03 -4.54 9.95
N ARG A 25 -14.93 -4.02 10.48
CA ARG A 25 -13.70 -3.81 9.72
C ARG A 25 -13.11 -5.11 9.20
N LEU A 26 -13.14 -6.17 9.98
CA LEU A 26 -12.69 -7.50 9.60
C LEU A 26 -13.53 -8.07 8.44
N LEU A 27 -14.86 -8.01 8.55
CA LEU A 27 -15.78 -8.49 7.52
C LEU A 27 -15.61 -7.70 6.21
N LEU A 28 -15.51 -6.37 6.28
CA LEU A 28 -15.22 -5.53 5.12
C LEU A 28 -13.87 -5.89 4.47
N GLY A 29 -12.83 -6.15 5.28
CA GLY A 29 -11.54 -6.60 4.79
C GLY A 29 -11.62 -7.94 4.07
N LEU A 30 -12.30 -8.94 4.66
CA LEU A 30 -12.52 -10.23 4.04
C LEU A 30 -13.34 -10.14 2.75
N ALA A 31 -14.40 -9.34 2.74
CA ALA A 31 -15.20 -9.09 1.55
C ALA A 31 -14.35 -8.44 0.43
N SER A 32 -13.49 -7.49 0.78
CA SER A 32 -12.56 -6.85 -0.15
C SER A 32 -11.61 -7.88 -0.80
N ILE A 33 -11.04 -8.79 0.00
CA ILE A 33 -10.14 -9.83 -0.50
C ILE A 33 -10.89 -10.85 -1.36
N VAL A 34 -11.95 -11.45 -0.79
CA VAL A 34 -12.58 -12.63 -1.40
C VAL A 34 -13.50 -12.22 -2.55
N ILE A 35 -14.40 -11.26 -2.30
CA ILE A 35 -15.42 -10.87 -3.26
C ILE A 35 -14.86 -9.91 -4.30
N VAL A 36 -14.22 -8.81 -3.87
CA VAL A 36 -13.79 -7.77 -4.81
C VAL A 36 -12.53 -8.19 -5.56
N ALA A 37 -11.42 -8.47 -4.83
CA ALA A 37 -10.14 -8.75 -5.47
C ALA A 37 -10.11 -10.10 -6.20
N ASN A 38 -10.50 -11.18 -5.52
CA ASN A 38 -10.30 -12.54 -6.04
C ASN A 38 -11.43 -13.04 -6.91
N TRP A 39 -12.65 -12.54 -6.74
CA TRP A 39 -13.77 -12.98 -7.56
C TRP A 39 -14.17 -11.94 -8.61
N ALA A 40 -14.61 -10.74 -8.22
CA ALA A 40 -15.19 -9.78 -9.15
C ALA A 40 -14.14 -9.22 -10.14
N LEU A 41 -12.98 -8.75 -9.64
CA LEU A 41 -11.94 -8.18 -10.52
C LEU A 41 -11.32 -9.25 -11.41
N ARG A 42 -11.10 -10.47 -10.93
CA ARG A 42 -10.57 -11.55 -11.76
C ARG A 42 -11.53 -11.91 -12.89
N ARG A 43 -12.82 -12.05 -12.58
CA ARG A 43 -13.87 -12.31 -13.59
C ARG A 43 -13.99 -11.17 -14.60
N ALA A 44 -13.95 -9.93 -14.13
CA ALA A 44 -13.97 -8.77 -15.01
C ALA A 44 -12.76 -8.74 -15.94
N LEU A 45 -11.57 -9.06 -15.44
CA LEU A 45 -10.35 -9.14 -16.25
C LEU A 45 -10.45 -10.25 -17.32
N GLU A 46 -10.91 -11.46 -16.95
CA GLU A 46 -11.11 -12.57 -17.89
C GLU A 46 -12.06 -12.17 -19.03
N MET A 47 -13.19 -11.52 -18.72
CA MET A 47 -14.16 -11.04 -19.71
C MET A 47 -13.56 -9.95 -20.63
N VAL A 48 -12.84 -9.00 -20.05
CA VAL A 48 -12.20 -7.91 -20.81
C VAL A 48 -11.09 -8.48 -21.71
N GLN A 49 -10.24 -9.37 -21.22
CA GLN A 49 -9.19 -10.00 -22.03
C GLN A 49 -9.77 -10.80 -23.20
N ALA A 50 -10.88 -11.53 -22.99
CA ALA A 50 -11.57 -12.25 -24.05
C ALA A 50 -12.11 -11.30 -25.14
N SER A 51 -12.63 -10.12 -24.75
CA SER A 51 -13.13 -9.11 -25.70
C SER A 51 -12.02 -8.37 -26.44
N MET A 52 -10.81 -8.37 -25.90
CA MET A 52 -9.66 -7.62 -26.43
C MET A 52 -8.66 -8.50 -27.20
N ALA A 53 -8.99 -9.75 -27.51
CA ALA A 53 -8.08 -10.69 -28.15
C ALA A 53 -7.51 -10.21 -29.51
N SER A 54 -8.23 -9.34 -30.22
CA SER A 54 -7.82 -8.74 -31.50
C SER A 54 -7.13 -7.38 -31.34
N GLU A 55 -7.08 -6.83 -30.13
CA GLU A 55 -6.47 -5.52 -29.89
C GLU A 55 -4.92 -5.59 -29.86
N PRO A 56 -4.21 -4.46 -30.09
CA PRO A 56 -2.77 -4.43 -29.98
C PRO A 56 -2.27 -4.91 -28.62
N VAL A 57 -1.19 -5.71 -28.61
CA VAL A 57 -0.60 -6.31 -27.41
C VAL A 57 -0.27 -5.27 -26.32
N PHE A 58 0.20 -4.08 -26.72
CA PHE A 58 0.46 -3.00 -25.79
C PHE A 58 -0.80 -2.59 -25.00
N PHE A 59 -1.94 -2.48 -25.68
CA PHE A 59 -3.20 -2.09 -25.07
C PHE A 59 -3.74 -3.18 -24.14
N GLN A 60 -3.61 -4.46 -24.54
CA GLN A 60 -3.94 -5.59 -23.67
C GLN A 60 -3.15 -5.58 -22.36
N HIS A 61 -1.82 -5.36 -22.42
CA HIS A 61 -0.97 -5.28 -21.23
C HIS A 61 -1.28 -4.06 -20.36
N TRP A 62 -1.57 -2.92 -20.98
CA TRP A 62 -1.94 -1.72 -20.23
C TRP A 62 -3.23 -1.93 -19.42
N VAL A 63 -4.26 -2.50 -20.04
CA VAL A 63 -5.53 -2.80 -19.37
C VAL A 63 -5.33 -3.86 -18.28
N SER A 64 -4.59 -4.93 -18.55
CA SER A 64 -4.27 -5.95 -17.54
C SER A 64 -3.54 -5.35 -16.34
N GLY A 65 -2.57 -4.47 -16.57
CA GLY A 65 -1.86 -3.75 -15.50
C GLY A 65 -2.78 -2.88 -14.63
N CYS A 66 -3.79 -2.23 -15.22
CA CYS A 66 -4.81 -1.49 -14.46
C CYS A 66 -5.61 -2.42 -13.54
N PHE A 67 -6.03 -3.58 -14.03
CA PHE A 67 -6.74 -4.58 -13.22
C PHE A 67 -5.86 -5.17 -12.12
N GLU A 68 -4.59 -5.48 -12.42
CA GLU A 68 -3.62 -5.95 -11.43
C GLU A 68 -3.41 -4.93 -10.32
N TRP A 69 -3.28 -3.64 -10.66
CA TRP A 69 -3.16 -2.58 -9.66
C TRP A 69 -4.40 -2.52 -8.76
N LEU A 70 -5.61 -2.58 -9.33
CA LEU A 70 -6.84 -2.64 -8.56
C LEU A 70 -6.89 -3.88 -7.65
N GLN A 71 -6.48 -5.04 -8.17
CA GLN A 71 -6.44 -6.28 -7.41
C GLN A 71 -5.47 -6.19 -6.23
N ILE A 72 -4.27 -5.63 -6.43
CA ILE A 72 -3.31 -5.35 -5.36
C ILE A 72 -3.93 -4.39 -4.34
N PHE A 73 -4.56 -3.31 -4.79
CA PHE A 73 -5.19 -2.34 -3.90
C PHE A 73 -6.26 -2.98 -3.01
N PHE A 74 -7.22 -3.71 -3.59
CA PHE A 74 -8.31 -4.31 -2.83
C PHE A 74 -7.86 -5.50 -1.97
N SER A 75 -6.92 -6.33 -2.43
CA SER A 75 -6.38 -7.44 -1.63
C SER A 75 -5.53 -6.91 -0.47
N PHE A 76 -4.57 -6.04 -0.73
CA PHE A 76 -3.69 -5.51 0.32
C PHE A 76 -4.42 -4.57 1.27
N GLY A 77 -5.33 -3.73 0.75
CA GLY A 77 -6.24 -2.92 1.58
C GLY A 77 -7.12 -3.79 2.47
N GLY A 78 -7.60 -4.90 1.92
CA GLY A 78 -8.37 -5.90 2.66
C GLY A 78 -7.56 -6.58 3.78
N TYR A 79 -6.33 -7.04 3.51
CA TYR A 79 -5.44 -7.58 4.55
C TYR A 79 -5.15 -6.56 5.64
N SER A 80 -4.92 -5.31 5.26
CA SER A 80 -4.73 -4.21 6.20
C SER A 80 -5.97 -3.99 7.06
N ALA A 81 -7.16 -4.02 6.46
CA ALA A 81 -8.43 -3.89 7.18
C ALA A 81 -8.67 -5.03 8.17
N VAL A 82 -8.35 -6.29 7.78
CA VAL A 82 -8.41 -7.46 8.67
C VAL A 82 -7.48 -7.26 9.87
N ALA A 83 -6.23 -6.85 9.64
CA ALA A 83 -5.26 -6.61 10.72
C ALA A 83 -5.73 -5.49 11.67
N ILE A 84 -6.26 -4.38 11.13
CA ILE A 84 -6.83 -3.27 11.90
C ILE A 84 -8.05 -3.74 12.71
N GLY A 85 -8.94 -4.54 12.09
CA GLY A 85 -10.12 -5.10 12.74
C GLY A 85 -9.75 -5.99 13.92
N LEU A 86 -8.82 -6.92 13.75
CA LEU A 86 -8.32 -7.80 14.81
C LEU A 86 -7.66 -7.01 15.95
N ALA A 87 -6.81 -6.03 15.62
CA ALA A 87 -6.21 -5.17 16.62
C ALA A 87 -7.27 -4.41 17.43
N LYS A 88 -8.32 -3.89 16.75
CA LYS A 88 -9.40 -3.15 17.39
C LYS A 88 -10.24 -4.02 18.32
N ILE A 89 -10.51 -5.28 17.95
CA ILE A 89 -11.15 -6.28 18.83
C ILE A 89 -10.30 -6.50 20.08
N ALA A 90 -8.98 -6.53 19.94
CA ALA A 90 -8.06 -6.66 21.07
C ALA A 90 -7.87 -5.34 21.88
N GLY A 91 -8.61 -4.28 21.55
CA GLY A 91 -8.50 -2.97 22.21
C GLY A 91 -7.23 -2.19 21.85
N ILE A 92 -6.63 -2.48 20.70
CA ILE A 92 -5.39 -1.86 20.19
C ILE A 92 -5.74 -1.04 18.95
N THR A 93 -5.24 0.19 18.87
CA THR A 93 -5.37 1.03 17.68
C THR A 93 -4.08 0.96 16.86
N ILE A 94 -4.19 0.54 15.59
CA ILE A 94 -3.10 0.59 14.63
C ILE A 94 -3.44 1.54 13.48
N GLU A 95 -2.40 2.00 12.78
CA GLU A 95 -2.53 3.03 11.73
C GLU A 95 -3.10 2.44 10.44
N GLU A 96 -3.84 3.27 9.69
CA GLU A 96 -4.32 2.92 8.34
C GLU A 96 -3.14 2.83 7.37
N ASN A 97 -3.27 1.92 6.38
CA ASN A 97 -2.27 1.74 5.32
C ASN A 97 -2.63 2.47 4.03
N PHE A 98 -3.91 2.83 3.86
CA PHE A 98 -4.39 3.47 2.65
C PHE A 98 -5.30 4.65 2.98
N ASN A 99 -5.15 5.74 2.22
CA ASN A 99 -5.98 6.94 2.32
C ASN A 99 -6.32 7.46 0.92
N ALA A 100 -7.26 6.79 0.24
CA ALA A 100 -7.74 7.16 -1.10
C ALA A 100 -6.59 7.52 -2.07
N PRO A 101 -5.67 6.58 -2.40
CA PRO A 101 -4.48 6.87 -3.22
C PRO A 101 -4.81 7.37 -4.63
N TRP A 102 -6.01 7.08 -5.16
CA TRP A 102 -6.51 7.62 -6.44
C TRP A 102 -6.79 9.12 -6.42
N ARG A 103 -6.79 9.77 -5.24
CA ARG A 103 -6.97 11.22 -5.07
C ARG A 103 -5.63 11.96 -4.99
N ALA A 104 -4.52 11.27 -5.21
CA ALA A 104 -3.20 11.88 -5.14
C ALA A 104 -3.04 12.93 -6.24
N SER A 105 -2.50 14.08 -5.88
CA SER A 105 -2.20 15.19 -6.80
C SER A 105 -0.87 15.02 -7.53
N ASP A 106 0.03 14.27 -6.93
CA ASP A 106 1.37 14.01 -7.42
C ASP A 106 1.92 12.70 -6.81
N LEU A 107 3.12 12.30 -7.22
CA LEU A 107 3.73 11.05 -6.77
C LEU A 107 4.13 11.08 -5.29
N VAL A 108 4.46 12.25 -4.74
CA VAL A 108 4.76 12.40 -3.31
C VAL A 108 3.48 12.21 -2.49
N ASP A 109 2.37 12.82 -2.92
CA ASP A 109 1.06 12.65 -2.28
C ASP A 109 0.56 11.20 -2.44
N PHE A 110 0.82 10.53 -3.59
CA PHE A 110 0.53 9.11 -3.76
C PHE A 110 1.21 8.26 -2.68
N TRP A 111 2.51 8.42 -2.45
CA TRP A 111 3.25 7.68 -1.43
C TRP A 111 2.89 8.04 0.01
N ARG A 112 2.24 9.17 0.24
CA ARG A 112 1.62 9.52 1.53
C ARG A 112 0.30 8.80 1.78
N ARG A 113 -0.33 8.28 0.73
CA ARG A 113 -1.65 7.63 0.74
C ARG A 113 -1.60 6.12 0.51
N TRP A 114 -0.52 5.65 -0.10
CA TRP A 114 -0.27 4.25 -0.43
C TRP A 114 0.72 3.63 0.55
N HIS A 115 0.35 2.46 1.12
CA HIS A 115 1.19 1.72 2.08
C HIS A 115 1.83 2.62 3.14
N ILE A 116 1.00 3.41 3.82
CA ILE A 116 1.39 4.54 4.69
C ILE A 116 2.41 4.11 5.76
N THR A 117 2.25 2.91 6.33
CA THR A 117 3.17 2.40 7.36
C THR A 117 4.58 2.16 6.84
N LEU A 118 4.72 1.57 5.64
CA LEU A 118 6.01 1.39 4.98
C LEU A 118 6.57 2.73 4.49
N SER A 119 5.77 3.52 3.78
CA SER A 119 6.19 4.81 3.23
C SER A 119 6.67 5.76 4.32
N SER A 120 5.99 5.80 5.47
CA SER A 120 6.43 6.60 6.61
C SER A 120 7.69 6.04 7.26
N TRP A 121 7.86 4.71 7.32
CA TRP A 121 9.07 4.09 7.82
C TRP A 121 10.28 4.42 6.93
N VAL A 122 10.14 4.25 5.62
CA VAL A 122 11.19 4.57 4.63
C VAL A 122 11.55 6.06 4.68
N ARG A 123 10.56 6.94 4.80
CA ARG A 123 10.79 8.38 4.96
C ARG A 123 11.60 8.69 6.21
N ASP A 124 11.22 8.11 7.35
CA ASP A 124 11.80 8.45 8.65
C ASP A 124 13.21 7.83 8.83
N TYR A 125 13.46 6.63 8.29
CA TYR A 125 14.69 5.88 8.54
C TYR A 125 15.67 5.82 7.37
N LEU A 126 15.23 6.14 6.14
CA LEU A 126 16.10 6.18 4.97
C LEU A 126 16.14 7.59 4.36
N HIS A 127 15.00 8.11 3.89
CA HIS A 127 14.96 9.41 3.22
C HIS A 127 15.52 10.53 4.10
N GLY A 128 15.02 10.67 5.33
CA GLY A 128 15.44 11.74 6.24
C GLY A 128 16.94 11.73 6.56
N PRO A 129 17.51 10.62 7.09
CA PRO A 129 18.94 10.52 7.39
C PRO A 129 19.85 10.72 6.16
N VAL A 130 19.51 10.11 5.02
CA VAL A 130 20.30 10.24 3.78
C VAL A 130 20.25 11.68 3.26
N SER A 131 19.07 12.31 3.25
CA SER A 131 18.92 13.72 2.85
C SER A 131 19.74 14.66 3.75
N ALA A 132 19.76 14.42 5.05
CA ALA A 132 20.54 15.21 6.00
C ALA A 132 22.05 15.03 5.80
N HIS A 133 22.49 13.79 5.57
CA HIS A 133 23.91 13.48 5.35
C HIS A 133 24.46 14.14 4.07
N PHE A 134 23.76 13.97 2.96
CA PHE A 134 24.18 14.53 1.67
C PHE A 134 23.73 15.99 1.46
N ARG A 135 22.94 16.56 2.37
CA ARG A 135 22.35 17.90 2.25
C ARG A 135 21.55 18.10 0.96
N TRP A 136 21.02 17.02 0.41
CA TRP A 136 20.26 17.04 -0.83
C TRP A 136 19.06 16.07 -0.74
N PRO A 137 17.81 16.59 -0.69
CA PRO A 137 16.61 15.77 -0.55
C PRO A 137 16.40 14.75 -1.68
N ALA A 138 16.83 15.08 -2.91
CA ALA A 138 16.72 14.20 -4.06
C ALA A 138 17.50 12.90 -3.88
N THR A 139 18.71 12.95 -3.30
CA THR A 139 19.49 11.74 -2.98
C THR A 139 18.72 10.85 -2.00
N GLY A 140 18.12 11.45 -0.97
CA GLY A 140 17.30 10.73 0.00
C GLY A 140 16.11 10.05 -0.66
N ALA A 141 15.41 10.72 -1.59
CA ALA A 141 14.28 10.15 -2.31
C ALA A 141 14.71 8.97 -3.21
N LEU A 142 15.77 9.11 -3.98
CA LEU A 142 16.31 8.05 -4.83
C LEU A 142 16.71 6.82 -4.01
N VAL A 143 17.53 7.00 -2.96
CA VAL A 143 17.97 5.89 -2.10
C VAL A 143 16.78 5.21 -1.43
N ALA A 144 15.81 5.98 -0.94
CA ALA A 144 14.62 5.45 -0.30
C ALA A 144 13.78 4.59 -1.25
N MET A 145 13.56 5.04 -2.49
CA MET A 145 12.76 4.31 -3.49
C MET A 145 13.49 3.10 -4.04
N ILE A 146 14.81 3.19 -4.25
CA ILE A 146 15.63 2.02 -4.62
C ILE A 146 15.58 0.96 -3.52
N ALA A 147 15.77 1.35 -2.26
CA ALA A 147 15.70 0.43 -1.13
C ALA A 147 14.31 -0.21 -1.01
N MET A 148 13.24 0.55 -1.26
CA MET A 148 11.87 0.04 -1.27
C MET A 148 11.66 -0.98 -2.39
N GLY A 149 12.18 -0.72 -3.59
CA GLY A 149 12.13 -1.66 -4.70
C GLY A 149 12.85 -2.96 -4.38
N LEU A 150 14.10 -2.89 -3.94
CA LEU A 150 14.91 -4.06 -3.57
C LEU A 150 14.38 -4.82 -2.35
N TRP A 151 13.60 -4.17 -1.49
CA TRP A 151 12.88 -4.84 -0.40
C TRP A 151 11.74 -5.74 -0.91
N HIS A 152 11.09 -5.39 -2.04
CA HIS A 152 10.07 -6.24 -2.66
C HIS A 152 10.68 -7.51 -3.26
N ASP A 153 11.77 -7.35 -4.02
CA ASP A 153 12.54 -8.46 -4.58
C ASP A 153 13.92 -7.95 -5.02
N PHE A 154 14.95 -8.74 -4.77
CA PHE A 154 16.33 -8.40 -5.12
C PHE A 154 16.61 -8.72 -6.60
N SER A 155 15.97 -7.94 -7.50
CA SER A 155 16.06 -8.12 -8.95
C SER A 155 16.31 -6.80 -9.69
N TRP A 156 16.80 -6.90 -10.92
CA TRP A 156 16.98 -5.75 -11.82
C TRP A 156 15.66 -5.04 -12.14
N TYR A 157 14.56 -5.78 -12.16
CA TYR A 157 13.21 -5.22 -12.35
C TYR A 157 12.83 -4.26 -11.23
N TYR A 158 12.96 -4.69 -9.99
CA TYR A 158 12.62 -3.84 -8.83
C TYR A 158 13.64 -2.73 -8.56
N LEU A 159 14.92 -2.93 -8.94
CA LEU A 159 15.89 -1.83 -8.97
C LEU A 159 15.45 -0.75 -9.96
N GLY A 160 15.09 -1.13 -11.19
CA GLY A 160 14.58 -0.22 -12.22
C GLY A 160 13.28 0.47 -11.80
N TRP A 161 12.36 -0.27 -11.18
CA TRP A 161 11.14 0.28 -10.63
C TRP A 161 11.40 1.33 -9.53
N GLY A 162 12.31 1.03 -8.59
CA GLY A 162 12.70 1.97 -7.53
C GLY A 162 13.35 3.25 -8.07
N LEU A 163 14.24 3.10 -9.07
CA LEU A 163 14.83 4.24 -9.78
C LEU A 163 13.77 5.11 -10.47
N TRP A 164 12.84 4.50 -11.21
CA TRP A 164 11.73 5.18 -11.87
C TRP A 164 10.88 5.99 -10.89
N GLN A 165 10.48 5.36 -9.78
CA GLN A 165 9.69 6.02 -8.73
C GLN A 165 10.48 7.17 -8.07
N GLY A 166 11.76 6.94 -7.79
CA GLY A 166 12.63 7.96 -7.19
C GLY A 166 12.84 9.17 -8.09
N LEU A 167 13.05 8.95 -9.40
CA LEU A 167 13.15 10.03 -10.39
C LEU A 167 11.83 10.80 -10.50
N GLY A 168 10.69 10.11 -10.52
CA GLY A 168 9.37 10.77 -10.57
C GLY A 168 9.04 11.59 -9.31
N ILE A 169 9.68 11.33 -8.17
CA ILE A 169 9.55 12.15 -6.95
C ILE A 169 10.44 13.41 -7.03
N VAL A 170 11.57 13.33 -7.73
CA VAL A 170 12.58 14.39 -7.79
C VAL A 170 12.29 15.41 -8.88
N LEU A 171 11.62 15.01 -9.95
CA LEU A 171 11.26 15.86 -11.10
C LEU A 171 9.98 16.63 -10.84
#